data_9da037bb44959721093d2947cba141a1
#
_entry.id   9da037bb44959721093d2947cba141a1
#
_cell.length_a   1.000
_cell.length_b   1.000
_cell.length_c   1.000
_cell.angle_alpha   90.00
_cell.angle_beta   90.00
_cell.angle_gamma   90.00
#
_symmetry.space_group_name_H-M   'P 1'
#
loop_
_entity.id
_entity.type
_entity.pdbx_description
1 polymer ?
#
loop_
_entity_poly.entity_id
_entity_poly.type
_entity_poly.pdbx_seq_one_letter_code
_entity_poly.pdbx_strand_id
1 'polypeptide(L)'
;MKILLVEDSQQLNKALATVLKRSNYIVDSVYDGEEAVDYLKEYKYDCVILDIMLPKKNGLEVLKWARESKIETPIILLTAKSTTIDKINGLDLGADDYLAKPFVVEELLARIRALMRRKPSYTEESNLKFGDLVLELDSSTLSNGDEKVLLMNKEFQIMNMLMSSGSKIISLDTITKNAWDIDAYSTSENVWVFISYLRKKLESIHSKVKIKSIRYQGYYLDYKDD
;
A
#
# COMPACT_ATOMS: atom_id res chain seq x y z
N MET A 1 -1.39 1.87 1.35
CA MET A 1 -0.20 1.11 0.96
C MET A 1 -0.28 0.74 -0.50
N LYS A 2 0.79 0.99 -1.25
CA LYS A 2 0.84 0.80 -2.71
C LYS A 2 1.74 -0.38 -3.07
N ILE A 3 1.19 -1.34 -3.83
CA ILE A 3 1.87 -2.58 -4.23
C ILE A 3 2.07 -2.58 -5.74
N LEU A 4 3.27 -2.94 -6.19
CA LEU A 4 3.51 -3.31 -7.58
C LEU A 4 3.37 -4.83 -7.72
N LEU A 5 2.43 -5.27 -8.55
CA LEU A 5 2.19 -6.68 -8.87
C LEU A 5 2.74 -6.97 -10.26
N VAL A 6 3.75 -7.83 -10.34
CA VAL A 6 4.43 -8.22 -11.57
C VAL A 6 4.19 -9.70 -11.83
N GLU A 7 3.33 -10.02 -12.77
CA GLU A 7 2.88 -11.39 -13.09
C GLU A 7 2.43 -11.42 -14.55
N ASP A 8 3.00 -12.27 -15.38
CA ASP A 8 2.74 -12.35 -16.82
C ASP A 8 1.37 -12.99 -17.16
N SER A 9 0.90 -13.91 -16.32
CA SER A 9 -0.42 -14.49 -16.47
C SER A 9 -1.52 -13.46 -16.17
N GLN A 10 -2.16 -12.93 -17.21
CA GLN A 10 -3.24 -11.95 -17.06
C GLN A 10 -4.37 -12.43 -16.13
N GLN A 11 -4.67 -13.72 -16.14
CA GLN A 11 -5.70 -14.30 -15.29
C GLN A 11 -5.29 -14.27 -13.81
N LEU A 12 -4.07 -14.71 -13.49
CA LEU A 12 -3.55 -14.71 -12.13
C LEU A 12 -3.34 -13.29 -11.62
N ASN A 13 -2.76 -12.41 -12.45
CA ASN A 13 -2.55 -11.00 -12.12
C ASN A 13 -3.88 -10.32 -11.75
N LYS A 14 -4.93 -10.43 -12.59
CA LYS A 14 -6.26 -9.85 -12.30
C LYS A 14 -6.89 -10.42 -11.02
N ALA A 15 -6.74 -11.73 -10.79
CA ALA A 15 -7.26 -12.38 -9.58
C ALA A 15 -6.57 -11.83 -8.32
N LEU A 16 -5.23 -11.81 -8.32
CA LEU A 16 -4.43 -11.28 -7.21
C LEU A 16 -4.71 -9.79 -6.98
N ALA A 17 -4.71 -8.97 -8.04
CA ALA A 17 -5.01 -7.55 -7.94
C ALA A 17 -6.40 -7.31 -7.31
N THR A 18 -7.41 -8.12 -7.68
CA THR A 18 -8.75 -8.01 -7.10
C THR A 18 -8.75 -8.28 -5.61
N VAL A 19 -8.07 -9.33 -5.15
CA VAL A 19 -8.01 -9.67 -3.72
C VAL A 19 -7.20 -8.64 -2.94
N LEU A 20 -6.05 -8.21 -3.47
CA LEU A 20 -5.23 -7.17 -2.85
C LEU A 20 -6.00 -5.84 -2.71
N LYS A 21 -6.74 -5.44 -3.76
CA LYS A 21 -7.60 -4.24 -3.71
C LYS A 21 -8.73 -4.37 -2.68
N ARG A 22 -9.33 -5.56 -2.53
CA ARG A 22 -10.31 -5.84 -1.46
C ARG A 22 -9.70 -5.79 -0.06
N SER A 23 -8.40 -6.07 0.07
CA SER A 23 -7.62 -5.97 1.31
C SER A 23 -7.03 -4.56 1.53
N ASN A 24 -7.62 -3.53 0.91
CA ASN A 24 -7.27 -2.12 1.05
C ASN A 24 -5.87 -1.71 0.53
N TYR A 25 -5.24 -2.52 -0.34
CA TYR A 25 -4.03 -2.13 -1.04
C TYR A 25 -4.37 -1.39 -2.34
N ILE A 26 -3.52 -0.43 -2.73
CA ILE A 26 -3.46 0.12 -4.08
C ILE A 26 -2.56 -0.79 -4.88
N VAL A 27 -2.98 -1.19 -6.07
CA VAL A 27 -2.23 -2.17 -6.88
C VAL A 27 -2.06 -1.66 -8.28
N ASP A 28 -0.80 -1.42 -8.65
CA ASP A 28 -0.41 -1.30 -10.05
C ASP A 28 0.00 -2.68 -10.55
N SER A 29 -0.49 -3.06 -11.72
CA SER A 29 -0.25 -4.36 -12.34
C SER A 29 0.57 -4.19 -13.60
N VAL A 30 1.67 -4.95 -13.71
CA VAL A 30 2.52 -5.02 -14.90
C VAL A 30 2.75 -6.49 -15.28
N TYR A 31 3.12 -6.75 -16.51
CA TYR A 31 3.08 -8.10 -17.07
C TYR A 31 4.44 -8.60 -17.56
N ASP A 32 5.47 -7.78 -17.49
CA ASP A 32 6.84 -8.16 -17.84
C ASP A 32 7.88 -7.43 -16.99
N GLY A 33 9.13 -7.89 -17.03
CA GLY A 33 10.18 -7.37 -16.18
C GLY A 33 10.74 -6.02 -16.63
N GLU A 34 10.61 -5.62 -17.90
CA GLU A 34 11.03 -4.29 -18.36
C GLU A 34 10.05 -3.24 -17.86
N GLU A 35 8.76 -3.50 -18.00
CA GLU A 35 7.71 -2.65 -17.49
C GLU A 35 7.82 -2.51 -15.96
N ALA A 36 8.14 -3.59 -15.24
CA ALA A 36 8.39 -3.53 -13.80
C ALA A 36 9.54 -2.58 -13.43
N VAL A 37 10.64 -2.61 -14.19
CA VAL A 37 11.78 -1.69 -13.99
C VAL A 37 11.36 -0.24 -14.21
N ASP A 38 10.57 0.05 -15.25
CA ASP A 38 10.15 1.42 -15.55
C ASP A 38 9.20 1.97 -14.47
N TYR A 39 8.28 1.14 -13.98
CA TYR A 39 7.41 1.51 -12.86
C TYR A 39 8.20 1.75 -11.56
N LEU A 40 9.22 0.95 -11.29
CA LEU A 40 10.08 1.13 -10.10
C LEU A 40 10.99 2.35 -10.18
N LYS A 41 11.32 2.84 -11.37
CA LYS A 41 12.04 4.12 -11.56
C LYS A 41 11.15 5.33 -11.27
N GLU A 42 9.90 5.26 -11.73
CA GLU A 42 9.01 6.40 -11.75
C GLU A 42 8.17 6.54 -10.46
N TYR A 43 7.81 5.41 -9.84
CA TYR A 43 6.91 5.40 -8.70
C TYR A 43 7.52 4.71 -7.48
N LYS A 44 7.06 5.14 -6.29
CA LYS A 44 7.40 4.50 -5.02
C LYS A 44 6.32 3.51 -4.63
N TYR A 45 6.76 2.32 -4.22
CA TYR A 45 5.91 1.26 -3.72
C TYR A 45 6.28 0.90 -2.28
N ASP A 46 5.28 0.39 -1.56
CA ASP A 46 5.49 -0.14 -0.20
C ASP A 46 5.92 -1.59 -0.23
N CYS A 47 5.51 -2.36 -1.26
CA CYS A 47 5.89 -3.74 -1.51
C CYS A 47 5.84 -4.04 -3.01
N VAL A 48 6.68 -4.97 -3.46
CA VAL A 48 6.64 -5.54 -4.80
C VAL A 48 6.34 -7.03 -4.69
N ILE A 49 5.37 -7.51 -5.45
CA ILE A 49 5.10 -8.94 -5.65
C ILE A 49 5.61 -9.25 -7.05
N LEU A 50 6.62 -10.10 -7.16
CA LEU A 50 7.41 -10.29 -8.38
C LEU A 50 7.49 -11.76 -8.76
N ASP A 51 6.89 -12.14 -9.88
CA ASP A 51 7.13 -13.46 -10.44
C ASP A 51 8.57 -13.57 -10.96
N ILE A 52 9.17 -14.73 -10.80
CA ILE A 52 10.50 -15.03 -11.37
C ILE A 52 10.39 -15.27 -12.87
N MET A 53 9.34 -15.97 -13.31
CA MET A 53 9.19 -16.39 -14.71
C MET A 53 8.48 -15.33 -15.54
N LEU A 54 9.15 -14.21 -15.80
CA LEU A 54 8.63 -13.10 -16.58
C LEU A 54 9.23 -13.07 -17.99
N PRO A 55 8.48 -12.58 -18.99
CA PRO A 55 9.01 -12.28 -20.32
C PRO A 55 9.91 -11.04 -20.29
N LYS A 56 10.73 -10.87 -21.34
CA LYS A 56 11.71 -9.80 -21.59
C LYS A 56 12.84 -9.79 -20.56
N LYS A 57 12.56 -9.50 -19.30
CA LYS A 57 13.51 -9.53 -18.18
C LYS A 57 12.93 -10.39 -17.06
N ASN A 58 13.66 -11.43 -16.63
CA ASN A 58 13.19 -12.29 -15.55
C ASN A 58 13.17 -11.59 -14.19
N GLY A 59 12.38 -12.11 -13.23
CA GLY A 59 12.20 -11.47 -11.94
C GLY A 59 13.48 -11.38 -11.10
N LEU A 60 14.44 -12.31 -11.24
CA LEU A 60 15.71 -12.21 -10.52
C LEU A 60 16.58 -11.09 -11.09
N GLU A 61 16.53 -10.84 -12.40
CA GLU A 61 17.21 -9.69 -13.01
C GLU A 61 16.59 -8.36 -12.59
N VAL A 62 15.24 -8.32 -12.47
CA VAL A 62 14.53 -7.15 -11.92
C VAL A 62 14.94 -6.89 -10.47
N LEU A 63 14.97 -7.94 -9.63
CA LEU A 63 15.41 -7.86 -8.22
C LEU A 63 16.85 -7.35 -8.12
N LYS A 64 17.77 -7.95 -8.86
CA LYS A 64 19.19 -7.55 -8.89
C LYS A 64 19.30 -6.07 -9.26
N TRP A 65 18.66 -5.65 -10.36
CA TRP A 65 18.65 -4.26 -10.78
C TRP A 65 18.09 -3.33 -9.71
N ALA A 66 17.00 -3.70 -9.05
CA ALA A 66 16.38 -2.90 -7.98
C ALA A 66 17.37 -2.67 -6.82
N ARG A 67 18.08 -3.72 -6.39
CA ARG A 67 19.06 -3.62 -5.29
C ARG A 67 20.31 -2.82 -5.70
N GLU A 68 20.84 -3.01 -6.91
CA GLU A 68 21.92 -2.20 -7.46
C GLU A 68 21.53 -0.72 -7.57
N SER A 69 20.26 -0.43 -7.87
CA SER A 69 19.68 0.91 -7.90
C SER A 69 19.30 1.47 -6.51
N LYS A 70 19.67 0.75 -5.41
CA LYS A 70 19.37 1.14 -4.01
C LYS A 70 17.88 1.29 -3.71
N ILE A 71 17.04 0.53 -4.40
CA ILE A 71 15.62 0.44 -4.09
C ILE A 71 15.46 -0.53 -2.91
N GLU A 72 15.08 0.02 -1.74
CA GLU A 72 14.91 -0.72 -0.48
C GLU A 72 13.47 -1.25 -0.30
N THR A 73 12.60 -1.05 -1.28
CA THR A 73 11.23 -1.55 -1.24
C THR A 73 11.24 -3.07 -1.04
N PRO A 74 10.49 -3.61 -0.06
CA PRO A 74 10.37 -5.04 0.16
C PRO A 74 9.84 -5.75 -1.09
N ILE A 75 10.51 -6.87 -1.47
CA ILE A 75 10.18 -7.68 -2.65
C ILE A 75 9.87 -9.10 -2.23
N ILE A 76 8.66 -9.57 -2.54
CA ILE A 76 8.24 -10.97 -2.41
C ILE A 76 8.39 -11.62 -3.79
N LEU A 77 9.23 -12.65 -3.89
CA LEU A 77 9.33 -13.45 -5.11
C LEU A 77 8.23 -14.52 -5.16
N LEU A 78 7.48 -14.55 -6.26
CA LEU A 78 6.61 -15.66 -6.60
C LEU A 78 7.35 -16.63 -7.54
N THR A 79 7.19 -17.94 -7.35
CA THR A 79 7.90 -18.90 -8.18
C THR A 79 7.19 -20.24 -8.31
N ALA A 80 7.27 -20.84 -9.49
CA ALA A 80 6.90 -22.24 -9.70
C ALA A 80 7.99 -23.22 -9.22
N LYS A 81 9.21 -22.74 -8.95
CA LYS A 81 10.34 -23.58 -8.54
C LYS A 81 10.41 -23.67 -7.03
N SER A 82 10.19 -24.87 -6.48
CA SER A 82 10.21 -25.16 -5.05
C SER A 82 11.57 -25.67 -4.54
N THR A 83 12.63 -25.66 -5.38
CA THR A 83 13.92 -26.19 -4.94
C THR A 83 14.57 -25.27 -3.89
N THR A 84 15.23 -25.88 -2.91
CA THR A 84 15.92 -25.14 -1.85
C THR A 84 16.99 -24.20 -2.44
N ILE A 85 17.62 -24.59 -3.54
CA ILE A 85 18.66 -23.82 -4.22
C ILE A 85 18.11 -22.54 -4.84
N ASP A 86 16.93 -22.59 -5.47
CA ASP A 86 16.29 -21.39 -6.06
C ASP A 86 15.87 -20.39 -4.97
N LYS A 87 15.44 -20.88 -3.81
CA LYS A 87 15.10 -20.06 -2.63
C LYS A 87 16.35 -19.35 -2.08
N ILE A 88 17.46 -20.07 -1.93
CA ILE A 88 18.73 -19.51 -1.43
C ILE A 88 19.21 -18.43 -2.39
N ASN A 89 19.26 -18.71 -3.70
CA ASN A 89 19.68 -17.74 -4.71
C ASN A 89 18.82 -16.46 -4.71
N GLY A 90 17.49 -16.56 -4.53
CA GLY A 90 16.60 -15.41 -4.47
C GLY A 90 16.84 -14.55 -3.22
N LEU A 91 17.04 -15.18 -2.06
CA LEU A 91 17.35 -14.49 -0.80
C LEU A 91 18.74 -13.85 -0.82
N ASP A 92 19.74 -14.54 -1.34
CA ASP A 92 21.12 -14.01 -1.49
C ASP A 92 21.19 -12.80 -2.44
N LEU A 93 20.28 -12.74 -3.43
CA LEU A 93 20.10 -11.57 -4.30
C LEU A 93 19.36 -10.40 -3.63
N GLY A 94 18.90 -10.56 -2.38
CA GLY A 94 18.27 -9.51 -1.60
C GLY A 94 16.75 -9.47 -1.68
N ALA A 95 16.07 -10.58 -1.99
CA ALA A 95 14.63 -10.70 -1.79
C ALA A 95 14.31 -10.72 -0.28
N ASP A 96 13.20 -10.10 0.10
CA ASP A 96 12.78 -10.03 1.49
C ASP A 96 11.91 -11.23 1.90
N ASP A 97 11.25 -11.87 0.95
CA ASP A 97 10.48 -13.09 1.15
C ASP A 97 10.33 -13.86 -0.17
N TYR A 98 9.84 -15.09 -0.03
CA TYR A 98 9.72 -16.04 -1.13
C TYR A 98 8.45 -16.90 -0.96
N LEU A 99 7.61 -16.97 -1.99
CA LEU A 99 6.35 -17.72 -1.97
C LEU A 99 6.24 -18.65 -3.18
N ALA A 100 6.18 -19.96 -2.92
CA ALA A 100 6.09 -20.97 -3.98
C ALA A 100 4.65 -21.10 -4.51
N LYS A 101 4.49 -21.17 -5.82
CA LYS A 101 3.22 -21.52 -6.50
C LYS A 101 3.06 -23.06 -6.52
N PRO A 102 1.84 -23.60 -6.25
CA PRO A 102 0.63 -22.90 -5.90
C PRO A 102 0.61 -22.46 -4.42
N PHE A 103 0.02 -21.31 -4.12
CA PHE A 103 -0.12 -20.77 -2.78
C PHE A 103 -1.58 -20.39 -2.48
N VAL A 104 -1.91 -20.26 -1.22
CA VAL A 104 -3.18 -19.68 -0.78
C VAL A 104 -3.01 -18.18 -0.62
N VAL A 105 -4.04 -17.42 -1.02
CA VAL A 105 -3.96 -15.95 -1.03
C VAL A 105 -3.79 -15.38 0.37
N GLU A 106 -4.35 -16.03 1.38
CA GLU A 106 -4.21 -15.65 2.79
C GLU A 106 -2.75 -15.69 3.26
N GLU A 107 -1.93 -16.63 2.72
CA GLU A 107 -0.50 -16.70 3.00
C GLU A 107 0.22 -15.49 2.40
N LEU A 108 -0.05 -15.14 1.14
CA LEU A 108 0.51 -13.95 0.51
C LEU A 108 0.17 -12.69 1.31
N LEU A 109 -1.09 -12.50 1.70
CA LEU A 109 -1.53 -11.37 2.51
C LEU A 109 -0.82 -11.32 3.88
N ALA A 110 -0.63 -12.48 4.53
CA ALA A 110 0.08 -12.56 5.80
C ALA A 110 1.57 -12.16 5.66
N ARG A 111 2.24 -12.59 4.57
CA ARG A 111 3.63 -12.24 4.26
C ARG A 111 3.79 -10.75 3.97
N ILE A 112 2.88 -10.16 3.18
CA ILE A 112 2.85 -8.71 2.92
C ILE A 112 2.76 -7.95 4.26
N ARG A 113 1.83 -8.32 5.15
CA ARG A 113 1.71 -7.68 6.47
C ARG A 113 2.98 -7.84 7.31
N ALA A 114 3.63 -9.01 7.28
CA ALA A 114 4.86 -9.27 8.02
C ALA A 114 6.03 -8.40 7.53
N LEU A 115 6.19 -8.23 6.23
CA LEU A 115 7.22 -7.37 5.64
C LEU A 115 6.99 -5.88 5.95
N MET A 116 5.74 -5.46 5.89
CA MET A 116 5.36 -4.08 6.20
C MET A 116 5.67 -3.68 7.65
N ARG A 117 5.55 -4.61 8.61
CA ARG A 117 5.90 -4.37 10.03
C ARG A 117 7.40 -4.11 10.26
N ARG A 118 8.29 -4.58 9.37
CA ARG A 118 9.75 -4.42 9.51
C ARG A 118 10.26 -3.01 9.22
N LYS A 119 9.46 -2.13 8.63
CA LYS A 119 9.84 -0.71 8.52
C LYS A 119 9.84 -0.07 9.90
N PRO A 120 10.88 0.74 10.28
CA PRO A 120 10.98 1.38 11.60
C PRO A 120 9.80 2.28 11.99
N SER A 121 8.93 2.62 11.03
CA SER A 121 7.70 3.39 11.26
C SER A 121 6.51 2.54 11.73
N TYR A 122 6.64 1.21 11.75
CA TYR A 122 5.62 0.28 12.23
C TYR A 122 6.10 -0.36 13.53
N THR A 123 6.09 0.41 14.62
CA THR A 123 6.22 -0.14 15.98
C THR A 123 5.01 -1.02 16.30
N GLU A 124 5.18 -1.94 17.23
CA GLU A 124 4.35 -3.08 17.67
C GLU A 124 2.81 -2.87 17.79
N GLU A 125 2.28 -1.70 17.49
CA GLU A 125 0.86 -1.44 17.39
C GLU A 125 0.48 -1.34 15.91
N SER A 126 -0.34 -2.28 15.43
CA SER A 126 -0.97 -2.27 14.09
C SER A 126 -1.91 -1.05 13.89
N ASN A 127 -1.70 0.03 14.64
CA ASN A 127 -2.61 1.15 14.76
C ASN A 127 -1.88 2.49 14.62
N LEU A 128 -2.43 3.40 13.82
CA LEU A 128 -2.00 4.79 13.82
C LEU A 128 -2.80 5.58 14.85
N LYS A 129 -2.12 6.47 15.58
CA LYS A 129 -2.75 7.38 16.55
C LYS A 129 -2.54 8.83 16.14
N PHE A 130 -3.58 9.64 16.25
CA PHE A 130 -3.51 11.09 16.06
C PHE A 130 -4.62 11.78 16.88
N GLY A 131 -4.24 12.58 17.86
CA GLY A 131 -5.18 13.17 18.81
C GLY A 131 -5.94 12.09 19.56
N ASP A 132 -7.26 12.15 19.51
CA ASP A 132 -8.18 11.16 20.09
C ASP A 132 -8.50 9.97 19.18
N LEU A 133 -7.90 9.91 17.97
CA LEU A 133 -8.17 8.88 16.97
C LEU A 133 -7.19 7.74 17.04
N VAL A 134 -7.70 6.53 16.79
CA VAL A 134 -6.93 5.32 16.52
C VAL A 134 -7.45 4.71 15.21
N LEU A 135 -6.54 4.51 14.24
CA LEU A 135 -6.83 3.80 12.99
C LEU A 135 -6.22 2.40 13.06
N GLU A 136 -7.06 1.40 13.17
CA GLU A 136 -6.68 -0.02 13.10
C GLU A 136 -6.41 -0.39 11.63
N LEU A 137 -5.15 -0.70 11.30
CA LEU A 137 -4.74 -0.91 9.91
C LEU A 137 -5.26 -2.24 9.34
N ASP A 138 -5.39 -3.25 10.18
CA ASP A 138 -5.83 -4.59 9.76
C ASP A 138 -7.33 -4.67 9.49
N SER A 139 -8.14 -3.95 10.29
CA SER A 139 -9.60 -3.95 10.19
C SER A 139 -10.16 -2.76 9.39
N SER A 140 -9.31 -1.79 9.02
CA SER A 140 -9.74 -0.50 8.43
C SER A 140 -10.76 0.25 9.30
N THR A 141 -10.66 0.10 10.62
CA THR A 141 -11.56 0.70 11.58
C THR A 141 -10.94 1.95 12.19
N LEU A 142 -11.68 3.06 12.16
CA LEU A 142 -11.34 4.29 12.85
C LEU A 142 -12.13 4.36 14.14
N SER A 143 -11.45 4.67 15.25
CA SER A 143 -12.08 4.75 16.57
C SER A 143 -11.69 6.00 17.34
N ASN A 144 -12.58 6.42 18.22
CA ASN A 144 -12.36 7.40 19.28
C ASN A 144 -12.91 6.81 20.60
N GLY A 145 -12.01 6.26 21.43
CA GLY A 145 -12.42 5.48 22.60
C GLY A 145 -13.23 4.24 22.19
N ASP A 146 -14.46 4.12 22.72
CA ASP A 146 -15.34 2.98 22.45
C ASP A 146 -16.14 3.11 21.13
N GLU A 147 -16.19 4.31 20.57
CA GLU A 147 -16.90 4.55 19.31
C GLU A 147 -16.05 4.18 18.10
N LYS A 148 -16.62 3.40 17.18
CA LYS A 148 -15.91 2.84 16.02
C LYS A 148 -16.71 3.03 14.74
N VAL A 149 -16.00 3.28 13.64
CA VAL A 149 -16.57 3.33 12.29
C VAL A 149 -15.66 2.63 11.28
N LEU A 150 -16.24 1.80 10.42
CA LEU A 150 -15.50 1.15 9.34
C LEU A 150 -15.24 2.15 8.21
N LEU A 151 -14.01 2.20 7.73
CA LEU A 151 -13.62 2.99 6.57
C LEU A 151 -13.66 2.13 5.30
N MET A 152 -14.25 2.68 4.22
CA MET A 152 -14.15 2.08 2.90
C MET A 152 -12.74 2.28 2.33
N ASN A 153 -12.36 1.49 1.32
CA ASN A 153 -10.99 1.46 0.79
C ASN A 153 -10.37 2.86 0.57
N LYS A 154 -11.03 3.76 -0.15
CA LYS A 154 -10.49 5.12 -0.42
C LYS A 154 -10.47 6.01 0.82
N GLU A 155 -11.46 5.90 1.69
CA GLU A 155 -11.50 6.61 2.96
C GLU A 155 -10.35 6.17 3.86
N PHE A 156 -10.11 4.85 3.95
CA PHE A 156 -8.99 4.29 4.71
C PHE A 156 -7.64 4.80 4.19
N GLN A 157 -7.43 4.75 2.87
CA GLN A 157 -6.17 5.20 2.26
C GLN A 157 -5.90 6.68 2.54
N ILE A 158 -6.91 7.53 2.38
CA ILE A 158 -6.79 8.98 2.65
C ILE A 158 -6.56 9.23 4.14
N MET A 159 -7.32 8.58 5.02
CA MET A 159 -7.15 8.73 6.47
C MET A 159 -5.79 8.23 6.93
N ASN A 160 -5.32 7.10 6.41
CA ASN A 160 -3.99 6.57 6.69
C ASN A 160 -2.89 7.57 6.30
N MET A 161 -2.96 8.18 5.11
CA MET A 161 -2.01 9.22 4.70
C MET A 161 -2.07 10.45 5.64
N LEU A 162 -3.27 10.93 5.96
CA LEU A 162 -3.45 12.09 6.83
C LEU A 162 -2.88 11.83 8.23
N MET A 163 -3.20 10.69 8.84
CA MET A 163 -2.71 10.33 10.18
C MET A 163 -1.20 10.08 10.19
N SER A 164 -0.64 9.43 9.15
CA SER A 164 0.82 9.22 9.03
C SER A 164 1.60 10.52 8.84
N SER A 165 0.99 11.54 8.26
CA SER A 165 1.61 12.86 8.07
C SER A 165 1.45 13.78 9.29
N GLY A 166 0.62 13.39 10.24
CA GLY A 166 0.29 14.22 11.41
C GLY A 166 -0.40 15.52 10.97
N SER A 167 0.06 16.66 11.49
CA SER A 167 -0.50 17.97 11.15
C SER A 167 0.11 18.59 9.87
N LYS A 168 0.90 17.85 9.09
CA LYS A 168 1.48 18.35 7.84
C LYS A 168 0.44 18.33 6.71
N ILE A 169 0.49 19.34 5.87
CA ILE A 169 -0.39 19.44 4.68
C ILE A 169 0.03 18.39 3.66
N ILE A 170 -0.94 17.63 3.17
CA ILE A 170 -0.78 16.71 2.05
C ILE A 170 -1.47 17.33 0.84
N SER A 171 -0.73 17.47 -0.26
CA SER A 171 -1.25 18.05 -1.49
C SER A 171 -2.29 17.14 -2.14
N LEU A 172 -3.21 17.75 -2.92
CA LEU A 172 -4.18 17.00 -3.74
C LEU A 172 -3.49 16.02 -4.68
N ASP A 173 -2.39 16.43 -5.30
CA ASP A 173 -1.60 15.58 -6.19
C ASP A 173 -1.05 14.34 -5.46
N THR A 174 -0.50 14.54 -4.25
CA THR A 174 -0.01 13.43 -3.41
C THR A 174 -1.14 12.48 -3.02
N ILE A 175 -2.31 13.01 -2.62
CA ILE A 175 -3.47 12.16 -2.29
C ILE A 175 -3.92 11.39 -3.52
N THR A 176 -4.05 12.03 -4.67
CA THR A 176 -4.50 11.39 -5.91
C THR A 176 -3.53 10.29 -6.35
N LYS A 177 -2.24 10.57 -6.41
CA LYS A 177 -1.21 9.59 -6.83
C LYS A 177 -1.11 8.37 -5.90
N ASN A 178 -1.41 8.54 -4.61
CA ASN A 178 -1.28 7.48 -3.63
C ASN A 178 -2.60 6.77 -3.28
N ALA A 179 -3.75 7.39 -3.54
CA ALA A 179 -5.05 6.78 -3.25
C ALA A 179 -5.73 6.17 -4.49
N TRP A 180 -5.24 6.43 -5.70
CA TRP A 180 -5.78 5.86 -6.94
C TRP A 180 -4.72 5.11 -7.73
N ASP A 181 -5.15 4.11 -8.51
CA ASP A 181 -4.29 3.39 -9.46
C ASP A 181 -3.89 4.34 -10.61
N ILE A 182 -2.75 4.09 -11.24
CA ILE A 182 -2.22 4.93 -12.33
C ILE A 182 -3.22 5.03 -13.48
N ASP A 183 -3.93 3.93 -13.79
CA ASP A 183 -4.93 3.87 -14.88
C ASP A 183 -6.30 4.45 -14.50
N ALA A 184 -6.51 4.82 -13.23
CA ALA A 184 -7.75 5.44 -12.83
C ALA A 184 -7.70 6.94 -13.19
N TYR A 185 -8.46 7.37 -14.19
CA TYR A 185 -8.74 8.78 -14.46
C TYR A 185 -9.44 9.40 -13.25
N SER A 186 -8.67 9.71 -12.22
CA SER A 186 -9.17 10.40 -11.03
C SER A 186 -8.98 11.89 -11.19
N THR A 187 -10.07 12.60 -11.30
CA THR A 187 -10.06 14.06 -11.19
C THR A 187 -9.96 14.45 -9.72
N SER A 188 -9.38 15.62 -9.45
CA SER A 188 -9.35 16.22 -8.10
C SER A 188 -10.73 16.31 -7.44
N GLU A 189 -11.79 16.23 -8.23
CA GLU A 189 -13.20 16.19 -7.79
C GLU A 189 -13.53 14.97 -6.94
N ASN A 190 -12.85 13.85 -7.12
CA ASN A 190 -13.09 12.65 -6.33
C ASN A 190 -12.53 12.75 -4.90
N VAL A 191 -11.45 13.49 -4.66
CA VAL A 191 -10.83 13.61 -3.33
C VAL A 191 -11.77 14.31 -2.34
N TRP A 192 -12.40 15.42 -2.73
CA TRP A 192 -13.27 16.18 -1.82
C TRP A 192 -14.51 15.41 -1.38
N VAL A 193 -15.01 14.48 -2.22
CA VAL A 193 -16.13 13.60 -1.86
C VAL A 193 -15.74 12.71 -0.68
N PHE A 194 -14.57 12.05 -0.77
CA PHE A 194 -14.09 11.18 0.31
C PHE A 194 -13.71 11.97 1.56
N ILE A 195 -13.16 13.17 1.42
CA ILE A 195 -12.94 14.08 2.56
C ILE A 195 -14.25 14.43 3.24
N SER A 196 -15.33 14.65 2.47
CA SER A 196 -16.66 14.90 3.03
C SER A 196 -17.19 13.68 3.81
N TYR A 197 -17.00 12.46 3.28
CA TYR A 197 -17.40 11.24 3.99
C TYR A 197 -16.59 11.04 5.26
N LEU A 198 -15.28 11.27 5.21
CA LEU A 198 -14.40 11.18 6.38
C LEU A 198 -14.81 12.18 7.46
N ARG A 199 -15.12 13.42 7.10
CA ARG A 199 -15.63 14.42 8.07
C ARG A 199 -16.89 13.96 8.77
N LYS A 200 -17.87 13.41 8.04
CA LYS A 200 -19.09 12.85 8.63
C LYS A 200 -18.80 11.67 9.58
N LYS A 201 -17.82 10.83 9.22
CA LYS A 201 -17.40 9.71 10.08
C LYS A 201 -16.70 10.19 11.34
N LEU A 202 -15.85 11.21 11.26
CA LEU A 202 -15.25 11.84 12.45
C LEU A 202 -16.31 12.44 13.37
N GLU A 203 -17.35 13.07 12.80
CA GLU A 203 -18.48 13.57 13.56
C GLU A 203 -19.28 12.44 14.22
N SER A 204 -19.50 11.33 13.52
CA SER A 204 -20.27 10.18 14.05
C SER A 204 -19.61 9.45 15.22
N ILE A 205 -18.28 9.55 15.36
CA ILE A 205 -17.52 9.02 16.50
C ILE A 205 -17.09 10.13 17.48
N HIS A 206 -17.71 11.29 17.41
CA HIS A 206 -17.51 12.44 18.29
C HIS A 206 -16.04 12.86 18.47
N SER A 207 -15.19 12.70 17.43
CA SER A 207 -13.78 13.07 17.50
C SER A 207 -13.57 14.59 17.51
N LYS A 208 -12.62 15.05 18.30
CA LYS A 208 -12.13 16.44 18.30
C LYS A 208 -11.24 16.73 17.10
N VAL A 209 -10.70 15.70 16.43
CA VAL A 209 -9.89 15.85 15.21
C VAL A 209 -10.74 16.38 14.06
N LYS A 210 -10.22 17.38 13.35
CA LYS A 210 -10.85 17.98 12.17
C LYS A 210 -9.96 17.83 10.94
N ILE A 211 -10.55 17.48 9.80
CA ILE A 211 -9.85 17.56 8.50
C ILE A 211 -10.02 18.98 7.99
N LYS A 212 -8.92 19.74 7.99
CA LYS A 212 -8.84 21.10 7.47
C LYS A 212 -8.34 21.09 6.02
N SER A 213 -8.71 22.11 5.25
CA SER A 213 -8.23 22.33 3.90
C SER A 213 -7.59 23.70 3.78
N ILE A 214 -6.48 23.76 3.05
CA ILE A 214 -5.89 25.04 2.62
C ILE A 214 -6.06 25.12 1.11
N ARG A 215 -6.70 26.20 0.67
CA ARG A 215 -7.02 26.42 -0.76
C ARG A 215 -5.75 26.29 -1.60
N TYR A 216 -5.83 25.50 -2.68
CA TYR A 216 -4.73 25.17 -3.61
C TYR A 216 -3.53 24.43 -3.00
N GLN A 217 -3.49 24.11 -1.72
CA GLN A 217 -2.39 23.41 -1.09
C GLN A 217 -2.73 21.96 -0.75
N GLY A 218 -3.89 21.70 -0.11
CA GLY A 218 -4.29 20.33 0.24
C GLY A 218 -5.05 20.23 1.55
N TYR A 219 -4.86 19.09 2.23
CA TYR A 219 -5.56 18.74 3.47
C TYR A 219 -4.59 18.37 4.58
N TYR A 220 -5.01 18.58 5.84
CA TYR A 220 -4.26 18.18 7.03
C TYR A 220 -5.21 17.90 8.19
N LEU A 221 -4.70 17.19 9.20
CA LEU A 221 -5.43 16.99 10.46
C LEU A 221 -5.09 18.11 11.45
N ASP A 222 -6.13 18.62 12.10
CA ASP A 222 -6.06 19.59 13.17
C ASP A 222 -6.69 18.98 14.44
N TYR A 223 -5.94 18.97 15.53
CA TYR A 223 -6.41 18.52 16.83
C TYR A 223 -6.13 19.60 17.86
N LYS A 224 -7.16 20.01 18.60
CA LYS A 224 -7.02 20.94 19.72
C LYS A 224 -7.36 20.17 21.00
N ASP A 225 -6.35 20.01 21.82
CA ASP A 225 -6.55 19.62 23.21
C ASP A 225 -7.03 20.88 23.94
N ASP A 226 -8.25 20.86 24.46
CA ASP A 226 -8.83 21.95 25.26
C ASP A 226 -8.27 21.87 26.68
#